data_d6bd36d55e106aa1ad474513afbf333a
#
_entry.id   d6bd36d55e106aa1ad474513afbf333a
#
_cell.length_a   1.000
_cell.length_b   1.000
_cell.length_c   1.000
_cell.angle_alpha   90.00
_cell.angle_beta   90.00
_cell.angle_gamma   90.00
#
_symmetry.space_group_name_H-M   'P 1'
#
loop_
_entity.id
_entity.type
_entity.pdbx_description
1 polymer ?
#
loop_
_entity_poly.entity_id
_entity_poly.type
_entity_poly.pdbx_seq_one_letter_code
_entity_poly.pdbx_strand_id
1 'polypeptide(L)'
;MEKRNCILKGVNRHEFSSITGRCVSEAELRKDLTIMKQNNINAIRTCHYPDASLIYQLCDEFGIYMIDETNLESHGSWDTAEFTKDYTYVVPHDKPEWQSMMLDRANSMYQRDKNHPAILIWSCGNESFGGKDIF
;
A
#
# COMPACT_ATOMS: atom_id res chain seq x y z
N MET A 1 -27.37 14.05 14.50
CA MET A 1 -26.56 13.66 13.30
C MET A 1 -26.43 12.13 13.35
N GLU A 2 -27.12 11.43 12.47
CA GLU A 2 -26.99 9.97 12.40
C GLU A 2 -25.58 9.59 11.96
N LYS A 3 -24.93 8.74 12.73
CA LYS A 3 -23.65 8.12 12.35
C LYS A 3 -23.93 7.16 11.19
N ARG A 4 -23.61 7.54 9.96
CA ARG A 4 -23.64 6.60 8.85
C ARG A 4 -22.34 5.80 8.89
N ASN A 5 -22.45 4.49 9.04
CA ASN A 5 -21.31 3.58 8.92
C ASN A 5 -20.87 3.56 7.45
N CYS A 6 -19.59 3.89 7.20
CA CYS A 6 -18.97 3.70 5.90
C CYS A 6 -18.45 2.26 5.81
N ILE A 7 -18.97 1.49 4.86
CA ILE A 7 -18.49 0.13 4.59
C ILE A 7 -17.51 0.20 3.42
N LEU A 8 -16.27 -0.15 3.66
CA LEU A 8 -15.27 -0.28 2.62
C LEU A 8 -15.43 -1.63 1.91
N LYS A 9 -15.79 -1.57 0.63
CA LYS A 9 -15.82 -2.71 -0.28
C LYS A 9 -14.59 -2.59 -1.17
N GLY A 10 -13.45 -3.06 -0.65
CA GLY A 10 -12.15 -2.83 -1.23
C GLY A 10 -11.56 -4.03 -1.94
N VAL A 11 -10.58 -3.75 -2.77
CA VAL A 11 -9.70 -4.74 -3.43
C VAL A 11 -8.24 -4.37 -3.21
N ASN A 12 -7.39 -5.39 -3.17
CA ASN A 12 -5.95 -5.20 -3.27
C ASN A 12 -5.59 -4.97 -4.74
N ARG A 13 -4.79 -3.95 -5.02
CA ARG A 13 -4.37 -3.60 -6.37
C ARG A 13 -2.87 -3.49 -6.47
N HIS A 14 -2.27 -4.31 -7.34
CA HIS A 14 -0.92 -4.08 -7.82
C HIS A 14 -0.94 -3.14 -9.03
N GLU A 15 -0.01 -2.18 -9.09
CA GLU A 15 0.18 -1.33 -10.26
C GLU A 15 0.94 -2.10 -11.33
N PHE A 16 0.18 -2.77 -12.19
CA PHE A 16 0.72 -3.66 -13.20
C PHE A 16 -0.18 -3.73 -14.44
N SER A 17 0.44 -3.66 -15.61
CA SER A 17 -0.20 -3.90 -16.92
C SER A 17 0.32 -5.21 -17.52
N SER A 18 -0.58 -6.01 -18.08
CA SER A 18 -0.21 -7.24 -18.79
C SER A 18 0.60 -7.01 -20.08
N ILE A 19 0.64 -5.76 -20.56
CA ILE A 19 1.32 -5.38 -21.79
C ILE A 19 2.65 -4.66 -21.49
N THR A 20 2.61 -3.69 -20.55
CA THR A 20 3.73 -2.76 -20.29
C THR A 20 4.40 -2.97 -18.92
N GLY A 21 3.99 -3.99 -18.18
CA GLY A 21 4.52 -4.28 -16.85
C GLY A 21 4.20 -3.18 -15.85
N ARG A 22 5.20 -2.58 -15.23
CA ARG A 22 5.05 -1.56 -14.19
C ARG A 22 4.75 -0.15 -14.72
N CYS A 23 4.72 0.04 -16.04
CA CYS A 23 4.41 1.33 -16.67
C CYS A 23 2.93 1.36 -17.07
N VAL A 24 2.04 1.61 -16.10
CA VAL A 24 0.60 1.63 -16.33
C VAL A 24 0.18 3.01 -16.88
N SER A 25 -0.55 3.01 -17.99
CA SER A 25 -1.04 4.24 -18.62
C SER A 25 -2.24 4.83 -17.88
N GLU A 26 -2.48 6.14 -18.05
CA GLU A 26 -3.70 6.78 -17.52
C GLU A 26 -4.98 6.10 -18.01
N ALA A 27 -5.02 5.68 -19.26
CA ALA A 27 -6.18 5.00 -19.83
C ALA A 27 -6.48 3.68 -19.12
N GLU A 28 -5.45 2.91 -18.74
CA GLU A 28 -5.59 1.68 -17.96
C GLU A 28 -6.05 1.98 -16.53
N LEU A 29 -5.46 2.99 -15.87
CA LEU A 29 -5.87 3.41 -14.53
C LEU A 29 -7.35 3.83 -14.49
N ARG A 30 -7.78 4.67 -15.43
CA ARG A 30 -9.20 5.09 -15.56
C ARG A 30 -10.12 3.91 -15.83
N LYS A 31 -9.67 2.95 -16.64
CA LYS A 31 -10.42 1.72 -16.91
C LYS A 31 -10.59 0.87 -15.65
N ASP A 32 -9.52 0.67 -14.87
CA ASP A 32 -9.56 -0.06 -13.61
C ASP A 32 -10.59 0.56 -12.66
N LEU A 33 -10.49 1.87 -12.41
CA LEU A 33 -11.40 2.59 -11.51
C LEU A 33 -12.85 2.56 -12.01
N THR A 34 -13.06 2.66 -13.33
CA THR A 34 -14.40 2.56 -13.93
C THR A 34 -15.00 1.18 -13.67
N ILE A 35 -14.23 0.10 -13.88
CA ILE A 35 -14.68 -1.27 -13.61
C ILE A 35 -15.00 -1.44 -12.12
N MET A 36 -14.17 -0.92 -11.24
CA MET A 36 -14.41 -0.96 -9.79
C MET A 36 -15.73 -0.28 -9.43
N LYS A 37 -15.99 0.93 -9.92
CA LYS A 37 -17.25 1.64 -9.67
C LYS A 37 -18.45 0.89 -10.20
N GLN A 38 -18.38 0.31 -11.40
CA GLN A 38 -19.46 -0.48 -11.99
C GLN A 38 -19.79 -1.75 -11.17
N ASN A 39 -18.83 -2.24 -10.41
CA ASN A 39 -18.98 -3.42 -9.55
C ASN A 39 -19.16 -3.08 -8.06
N ASN A 40 -19.51 -1.85 -7.73
CA ASN A 40 -19.72 -1.37 -6.36
C ASN A 40 -18.49 -1.51 -5.44
N ILE A 41 -17.30 -1.52 -6.01
CA ILE A 41 -16.05 -1.40 -5.26
C ILE A 41 -15.79 0.07 -4.99
N ASN A 42 -15.53 0.42 -3.73
CA ASN A 42 -15.34 1.81 -3.31
C ASN A 42 -14.02 2.08 -2.63
N ALA A 43 -13.13 1.08 -2.55
CA ALA A 43 -11.82 1.24 -1.93
C ALA A 43 -10.77 0.37 -2.62
N ILE A 44 -9.52 0.84 -2.59
CA ILE A 44 -8.34 0.09 -3.01
C ILE A 44 -7.27 0.12 -1.93
N ARG A 45 -6.46 -0.93 -1.85
CA ARG A 45 -5.19 -0.94 -1.13
C ARG A 45 -4.07 -1.03 -2.17
N THR A 46 -3.11 -0.11 -2.08
CA THR A 46 -1.91 -0.14 -2.92
C THR A 46 -0.99 -1.26 -2.44
N CYS A 47 -1.01 -2.41 -3.09
CA CYS A 47 -0.17 -3.53 -2.63
C CYS A 47 1.10 -3.64 -3.47
N HIS A 48 2.22 -3.75 -2.88
CA HIS A 48 2.63 -3.54 -1.48
C HIS A 48 3.63 -2.40 -1.46
N TYR A 49 3.26 -1.27 -2.05
CA TYR A 49 4.09 -0.08 -2.29
C TYR A 49 3.19 1.09 -2.72
N PRO A 50 3.63 2.33 -2.53
CA PRO A 50 2.92 3.47 -3.09
C PRO A 50 2.90 3.40 -4.62
N ASP A 51 1.72 3.60 -5.21
CA ASP A 51 1.53 3.63 -6.67
C ASP A 51 2.00 4.96 -7.27
N ALA A 52 1.94 5.10 -8.59
CA ALA A 52 2.20 6.36 -9.29
C ALA A 52 1.23 7.46 -8.84
N SER A 53 1.70 8.72 -8.76
CA SER A 53 0.91 9.83 -8.23
C SER A 53 -0.44 10.05 -8.93
N LEU A 54 -0.56 9.61 -10.17
CA LEU A 54 -1.78 9.78 -10.95
C LEU A 54 -2.97 9.00 -10.38
N ILE A 55 -2.75 7.79 -9.84
CA ILE A 55 -3.86 6.99 -9.30
C ILE A 55 -4.52 7.67 -8.10
N TYR A 56 -3.76 8.41 -7.28
CA TYR A 56 -4.28 9.15 -6.13
C TYR A 56 -5.22 10.27 -6.60
N GLN A 57 -4.80 11.04 -7.62
CA GLN A 57 -5.64 12.08 -8.24
C GLN A 57 -6.92 11.47 -8.82
N LEU A 58 -6.80 10.35 -9.49
CA LEU A 58 -7.95 9.63 -10.06
C LEU A 58 -8.87 9.07 -8.97
N CYS A 59 -8.34 8.58 -7.87
CA CYS A 59 -9.16 8.13 -6.74
C CYS A 59 -9.92 9.30 -6.10
N ASP A 60 -9.31 10.47 -5.97
CA ASP A 60 -10.00 11.70 -5.55
C ASP A 60 -11.14 12.05 -6.51
N GLU A 61 -10.90 11.99 -7.84
CA GLU A 61 -11.89 12.27 -8.89
C GLU A 61 -13.05 11.27 -8.88
N PHE A 62 -12.74 9.98 -8.79
CA PHE A 62 -13.74 8.90 -8.85
C PHE A 62 -14.44 8.63 -7.52
N GLY A 63 -13.97 9.21 -6.42
CA GLY A 63 -14.50 8.95 -5.09
C GLY A 63 -14.26 7.49 -4.66
N ILE A 64 -13.04 6.99 -4.86
CA ILE A 64 -12.57 5.69 -4.37
C ILE A 64 -11.64 5.93 -3.19
N TYR A 65 -11.95 5.32 -2.06
CA TYR A 65 -11.11 5.38 -0.86
C TYR A 65 -9.83 4.58 -1.03
N MET A 66 -8.77 4.98 -0.31
CA MET A 66 -7.47 4.34 -0.41
C MET A 66 -6.92 3.93 0.96
N ILE A 67 -6.30 2.76 0.98
CA ILE A 67 -5.30 2.39 1.96
C ILE A 67 -3.95 2.51 1.23
N ASP A 68 -3.18 3.53 1.60
CA ASP A 68 -1.86 3.76 1.02
C ASP A 68 -0.80 3.01 1.81
N GLU A 69 0.01 2.20 1.11
CA GLU A 69 0.90 1.25 1.77
C GLU A 69 2.36 1.56 1.50
N THR A 70 3.11 1.60 2.59
CA THR A 70 4.57 1.77 2.55
C THR A 70 5.22 0.59 1.83
N ASN A 71 6.23 0.88 1.00
CA ASN A 71 7.03 -0.14 0.36
C ASN A 71 7.93 -0.84 1.38
N LEU A 72 7.34 -1.75 2.13
CA LEU A 72 8.00 -2.59 3.12
C LEU A 72 7.40 -4.00 3.05
N GLU A 73 8.16 -4.91 2.47
CA GLU A 73 7.83 -6.32 2.30
C GLU A 73 9.09 -7.13 2.53
N SER A 74 9.08 -8.04 3.48
CA SER A 74 10.26 -8.84 3.83
C SER A 74 9.98 -10.32 4.04
N HIS A 75 8.82 -10.80 3.57
CA HIS A 75 8.35 -12.17 3.71
C HIS A 75 9.45 -13.20 3.42
N GLY A 76 10.15 -13.08 2.30
CA GLY A 76 11.20 -14.02 1.91
C GLY A 76 12.36 -14.14 2.91
N SER A 77 12.55 -13.16 3.80
CA SER A 77 13.58 -13.24 4.83
C SER A 77 13.17 -14.04 6.05
N TRP A 78 11.87 -14.11 6.35
CA TRP A 78 11.38 -14.83 7.54
C TRP A 78 10.65 -16.14 7.23
N ASP A 79 10.27 -16.38 6.00
CA ASP A 79 9.67 -17.64 5.57
C ASP A 79 10.60 -18.85 5.91
N THR A 80 11.88 -18.73 5.56
CA THR A 80 12.89 -19.72 5.95
C THR A 80 13.11 -19.77 7.46
N ALA A 81 13.05 -18.63 8.15
CA ALA A 81 13.24 -18.54 9.59
C ALA A 81 12.13 -19.26 10.37
N GLU A 82 10.90 -19.20 9.92
CA GLU A 82 9.80 -19.94 10.53
C GLU A 82 10.00 -21.45 10.48
N PHE A 83 10.57 -21.94 9.39
CA PHE A 83 10.88 -23.35 9.22
C PHE A 83 12.10 -23.79 10.04
N THR A 84 13.19 -23.03 10.01
CA THR A 84 14.46 -23.37 10.68
C THR A 84 14.50 -22.95 12.14
N LYS A 85 13.61 -22.07 12.57
CA LYS A 85 13.63 -21.36 13.88
C LYS A 85 14.89 -20.50 14.10
N ASP A 86 15.58 -20.15 13.03
CA ASP A 86 16.71 -19.22 13.03
C ASP A 86 16.29 -17.87 12.46
N TYR A 87 16.16 -16.88 13.32
CA TYR A 87 15.74 -15.51 12.98
C TYR A 87 16.92 -14.54 12.75
N THR A 88 18.15 -15.04 12.74
CA THR A 88 19.36 -14.21 12.58
C THR A 88 19.35 -13.38 11.29
N TYR A 89 18.82 -13.96 10.22
CA TYR A 89 18.79 -13.35 8.88
C TYR A 89 17.49 -12.63 8.55
N VAL A 90 16.53 -12.64 9.47
CA VAL A 90 15.26 -11.89 9.26
C VAL A 90 15.52 -10.40 9.24
N VAL A 91 14.94 -9.72 8.25
CA VAL A 91 15.05 -8.29 8.09
C VAL A 91 13.65 -7.68 7.87
N PRO A 92 13.43 -6.44 8.29
CA PRO A 92 14.31 -5.60 9.12
C PRO A 92 14.44 -6.07 10.58
N HIS A 93 13.42 -6.76 11.13
CA HIS A 93 13.35 -7.19 12.52
C HIS A 93 13.73 -6.05 13.50
N ASP A 94 14.24 -6.33 14.67
CA ASP A 94 14.72 -5.34 15.66
C ASP A 94 16.18 -4.88 15.37
N LYS A 95 16.57 -4.80 14.10
CA LYS A 95 17.92 -4.42 13.69
C LYS A 95 17.99 -2.90 13.46
N PRO A 96 18.68 -2.15 14.33
CA PRO A 96 18.68 -0.68 14.30
C PRO A 96 19.26 -0.09 13.02
N GLU A 97 20.10 -0.82 12.29
CA GLU A 97 20.65 -0.40 11.01
C GLU A 97 19.60 -0.24 9.90
N TRP A 98 18.40 -0.84 10.06
CA TRP A 98 17.30 -0.73 9.10
C TRP A 98 16.29 0.38 9.44
N GLN A 99 16.31 0.88 10.67
CA GLN A 99 15.31 1.82 11.17
C GLN A 99 15.18 3.08 10.29
N SER A 100 16.30 3.71 9.98
CA SER A 100 16.29 4.94 9.18
C SER A 100 15.67 4.74 7.80
N MET A 101 15.95 3.62 7.15
CA MET A 101 15.38 3.28 5.84
C MET A 101 13.88 3.01 5.92
N MET A 102 13.41 2.32 6.95
CA MET A 102 11.98 2.05 7.15
C MET A 102 11.20 3.35 7.39
N LEU A 103 11.70 4.20 8.27
CA LEU A 103 11.11 5.51 8.56
C LEU A 103 11.12 6.43 7.34
N ASP A 104 12.21 6.41 6.55
CA ASP A 104 12.30 7.20 5.31
C ASP A 104 11.23 6.78 4.30
N ARG A 105 11.01 5.48 4.11
CA ARG A 105 9.97 4.97 3.19
C ARG A 105 8.57 5.41 3.63
N ALA A 106 8.23 5.25 4.90
CA ALA A 106 6.94 5.66 5.43
C ALA A 106 6.75 7.18 5.35
N ASN A 107 7.77 7.95 5.72
CA ASN A 107 7.73 9.40 5.64
C ASN A 107 7.64 9.91 4.20
N SER A 108 8.39 9.32 3.28
CA SER A 108 8.36 9.69 1.84
C SER A 108 6.96 9.48 1.25
N MET A 109 6.32 8.34 1.50
CA MET A 109 4.94 8.08 1.12
C MET A 109 4.00 9.13 1.72
N TYR A 110 4.03 9.31 3.05
CA TYR A 110 3.17 10.27 3.74
C TYR A 110 3.35 11.69 3.22
N GLN A 111 4.57 12.19 3.05
CA GLN A 111 4.83 13.55 2.59
C GLN A 111 4.35 13.78 1.15
N ARG A 112 4.47 12.78 0.30
CA ARG A 112 3.98 12.85 -1.08
C ARG A 112 2.46 12.90 -1.15
N ASP A 113 1.79 12.05 -0.36
CA ASP A 113 0.38 11.69 -0.61
C ASP A 113 -0.61 12.27 0.41
N LYS A 114 -0.15 12.84 1.54
CA LYS A 114 -0.97 13.33 2.66
C LYS A 114 -2.09 14.32 2.30
N ASN A 115 -2.05 14.93 1.13
CA ASN A 115 -3.05 15.91 0.70
C ASN A 115 -4.18 15.29 -0.16
N HIS A 116 -4.16 13.97 -0.39
CA HIS A 116 -5.20 13.27 -1.13
C HIS A 116 -6.36 12.86 -0.21
N PRO A 117 -7.56 13.45 -0.37
CA PRO A 117 -8.71 13.13 0.49
C PRO A 117 -9.22 11.69 0.31
N ALA A 118 -8.84 11.01 -0.75
CA ALA A 118 -9.16 9.60 -0.95
C ALA A 118 -8.50 8.70 0.09
N ILE A 119 -7.34 9.07 0.64
CA ILE A 119 -6.59 8.25 1.59
C ILE A 119 -7.26 8.30 2.96
N LEU A 120 -7.73 7.15 3.44
CA LEU A 120 -8.34 7.00 4.75
C LEU A 120 -7.43 6.29 5.75
N ILE A 121 -6.53 5.44 5.27
CA ILE A 121 -5.68 4.58 6.10
C ILE A 121 -4.27 4.58 5.53
N TRP A 122 -3.30 4.69 6.42
CA TRP A 122 -1.88 4.52 6.13
C TRP A 122 -1.45 3.14 6.61
N SER A 123 -0.87 2.34 5.72
CA SER A 123 -0.35 1.01 6.04
C SER A 123 1.16 1.04 6.13
N CYS A 124 1.71 0.47 7.19
CA CYS A 124 3.16 0.45 7.41
C CYS A 124 3.89 -0.58 6.55
N GLY A 125 3.18 -1.42 5.81
CA GLY A 125 3.76 -2.43 4.92
C GLY A 125 2.99 -3.74 4.93
N ASN A 126 3.55 -4.74 4.26
CA ASN A 126 2.99 -6.07 4.15
C ASN A 126 4.03 -7.11 4.58
N GLU A 127 3.57 -8.15 5.27
CA GLU A 127 4.35 -9.35 5.61
C GLU A 127 5.81 -9.06 5.96
N SER A 128 6.01 -8.10 6.86
CA SER A 128 7.32 -7.67 7.32
C SER A 128 7.46 -7.82 8.82
N PHE A 129 8.60 -8.29 9.26
CA PHE A 129 9.01 -8.16 10.66
C PHE A 129 9.56 -6.74 10.87
N GLY A 130 8.70 -5.83 11.30
CA GLY A 130 9.12 -4.51 11.77
C GLY A 130 9.56 -4.57 13.23
N GLY A 131 10.57 -3.80 13.58
CA GLY A 131 10.98 -3.61 14.97
C GLY A 131 10.01 -2.72 15.75
N LYS A 132 10.20 -2.62 17.06
CA LYS A 132 9.39 -1.81 17.98
C LYS A 132 9.28 -0.34 17.59
N ASP A 133 10.20 0.16 16.79
CA ASP A 133 10.33 1.57 16.44
C ASP A 133 9.47 1.97 15.22
N ILE A 134 8.73 1.02 14.62
CA ILE A 134 7.79 1.28 13.52
C ILE A 134 6.32 1.23 14.00
N PHE A 135 6.06 0.49 15.05
CA PHE A 135 4.75 0.32 15.67
C PHE A 135 4.76 0.94 17.07
#